data_d14f5b7ff8c7fd98e4664fc310543df9
#
_entry.id   d14f5b7ff8c7fd98e4664fc310543df9
#
_cell.length_a   1.000
_cell.length_b   1.000
_cell.length_c   1.000
_cell.angle_alpha   90.00
_cell.angle_beta   90.00
_cell.angle_gamma   90.00
#
_symmetry.space_group_name_H-M   'P 1'
#
loop_
_entity.id
_entity.type
_entity.pdbx_description
1 polymer ?
#
loop_
_entity_poly.entity_id
_entity_poly.type
_entity_poly.pdbx_seq_one_letter_code
_entity_poly.pdbx_strand_id
1 'polypeptide(L)'
;MGFSGVARVVAALAIAGAGFAGGMKAAPVLGFGSTQDQGAEPVVTVDTTLVKNSFADIGELATESYNFTQVGKYSEEGTKVFGMEVPGTGAHYLITYSGEVKAGVADVSQIQVEVDEAGHVVTVTVPAVEVLSASIDPASVETYDQSFSIVNQIEVGDVTTFLAERETAAADEAISKGLLDKAQGRVEDIVKKQVTAVLGEQASKYEVRVVLPPPPAQ
;
A
#
# COMPACT_ATOMS: atom_id res chain seq x y z
N MET A 1 25.27 20.84 -19.79
CA MET A 1 24.60 22.02 -20.37
C MET A 1 23.12 21.63 -20.48
N GLY A 2 22.15 22.19 -19.83
CA GLY A 2 22.01 23.31 -18.89
C GLY A 2 20.79 23.04 -18.03
N PHE A 3 20.94 23.37 -16.80
CA PHE A 3 19.90 23.44 -15.76
C PHE A 3 18.94 24.61 -16.05
N SER A 4 17.66 24.45 -15.78
CA SER A 4 16.90 25.49 -15.08
C SER A 4 15.39 25.24 -15.15
N GLY A 5 14.74 25.25 -14.02
CA GLY A 5 13.30 25.32 -13.88
C GLY A 5 12.85 25.25 -12.43
N VAL A 6 13.52 26.02 -11.55
CA VAL A 6 13.02 26.21 -10.17
C VAL A 6 11.84 27.18 -10.25
N ALA A 7 10.64 26.71 -10.08
CA ALA A 7 9.45 27.55 -9.92
C ALA A 7 9.51 28.21 -8.54
N ARG A 8 9.68 29.54 -8.57
CA ARG A 8 9.69 30.40 -7.39
C ARG A 8 8.26 30.60 -6.88
N VAL A 9 8.05 30.17 -5.63
CA VAL A 9 6.89 30.59 -4.85
C VAL A 9 7.07 32.06 -4.50
N VAL A 10 6.26 32.94 -5.07
CA VAL A 10 6.16 34.35 -4.68
C VAL A 10 5.04 34.45 -3.67
N ALA A 11 5.40 34.44 -2.39
CA ALA A 11 4.51 34.86 -1.32
C ALA A 11 4.45 36.39 -1.32
N ALA A 12 3.34 36.97 -1.76
CA ALA A 12 3.08 38.38 -1.63
C ALA A 12 2.61 38.66 -0.22
N LEU A 13 3.51 39.22 0.62
CA LEU A 13 3.19 39.76 1.94
C LEU A 13 2.58 41.15 1.77
N ALA A 14 1.28 41.32 1.99
CA ALA A 14 0.65 42.62 2.07
C ALA A 14 0.90 43.23 3.43
N ILE A 15 1.78 44.22 3.50
CA ILE A 15 2.00 45.04 4.69
C ILE A 15 0.98 46.18 4.66
N ALA A 16 0.01 46.15 5.56
CA ALA A 16 -0.86 47.27 5.86
C ALA A 16 -0.07 48.30 6.69
N GLY A 17 0.29 49.39 6.09
CA GLY A 17 0.88 50.54 6.77
C GLY A 17 -0.17 51.58 7.16
N ALA A 18 -0.30 51.82 8.43
CA ALA A 18 -1.19 52.84 8.99
C ALA A 18 -0.64 54.28 8.85
N GLY A 19 -1.51 55.15 8.46
CA GLY A 19 -1.72 56.49 8.93
C GLY A 19 -0.60 57.51 8.92
N PHE A 20 -0.81 58.58 8.16
CA PHE A 20 -0.42 59.92 8.64
C PHE A 20 -1.44 60.97 8.16
N ALA A 21 -2.05 61.65 9.12
CA ALA A 21 -2.97 62.75 8.88
C ALA A 21 -2.18 64.01 8.54
N GLY A 22 -2.60 64.73 7.53
CA GLY A 22 -2.07 66.05 7.22
C GLY A 22 -2.90 66.67 6.09
N GLY A 23 -3.79 67.62 6.42
CA GLY A 23 -4.69 68.28 5.49
C GLY A 23 -4.02 69.17 4.46
N MET A 24 -4.65 69.37 3.31
CA MET A 24 -4.88 70.70 2.69
C MET A 24 -5.56 70.55 1.31
N LYS A 25 -6.71 71.26 1.22
CA LYS A 25 -7.29 71.98 0.07
C LYS A 25 -7.67 71.23 -1.21
N ALA A 26 -8.94 71.41 -1.47
CA ALA A 26 -9.72 71.00 -2.65
C ALA A 26 -9.16 71.52 -3.98
N ALA A 27 -9.22 70.62 -4.98
CA ALA A 27 -9.42 70.94 -6.38
C ALA A 27 -10.27 69.81 -7.02
N PRO A 28 -11.22 70.14 -7.88
CA PRO A 28 -12.08 69.12 -8.53
C PRO A 28 -11.33 68.52 -9.70
N VAL A 29 -11.03 67.26 -9.65
CA VAL A 29 -10.50 66.49 -10.77
C VAL A 29 -11.44 65.33 -11.11
N LEU A 30 -12.15 65.53 -12.24
CA LEU A 30 -12.51 64.53 -13.26
C LEU A 30 -12.59 63.09 -12.80
N GLY A 31 -13.82 62.53 -12.95
CA GLY A 31 -14.18 61.15 -12.75
C GLY A 31 -13.23 60.18 -13.47
N PHE A 32 -12.43 59.49 -12.69
CA PHE A 32 -11.95 58.20 -13.08
C PHE A 32 -12.86 57.18 -12.40
N GLY A 33 -13.60 56.43 -13.20
CA GLY A 33 -14.37 55.31 -12.72
C GLY A 33 -13.50 54.38 -11.91
N SER A 34 -13.83 54.20 -10.66
CA SER A 34 -13.35 53.14 -9.86
C SER A 34 -13.83 51.84 -10.49
N THR A 35 -13.02 51.25 -11.37
CA THR A 35 -13.11 49.83 -11.61
C THR A 35 -12.90 49.21 -10.22
N GLN A 36 -13.99 48.74 -9.62
CA GLN A 36 -13.93 47.76 -8.56
C GLN A 36 -13.20 46.58 -9.16
N ASP A 37 -11.93 46.51 -8.81
CA ASP A 37 -11.16 45.27 -8.91
C ASP A 37 -11.90 44.27 -7.99
N GLN A 38 -12.85 43.53 -8.60
CA GLN A 38 -13.40 42.34 -7.92
C GLN A 38 -12.20 41.42 -7.76
N GLY A 39 -11.67 41.45 -6.54
CA GLY A 39 -10.57 40.58 -6.16
C GLY A 39 -10.93 39.15 -6.59
N ALA A 40 -10.32 38.71 -7.66
CA ALA A 40 -10.38 37.31 -8.04
C ALA A 40 -9.84 36.56 -6.82
N GLU A 41 -10.69 35.78 -6.19
CA GLU A 41 -10.23 34.84 -5.17
C GLU A 41 -9.05 34.05 -5.77
N PRO A 42 -7.94 33.91 -5.06
CA PRO A 42 -6.81 33.16 -5.59
C PRO A 42 -7.31 31.76 -5.94
N VAL A 43 -7.30 31.43 -7.22
CA VAL A 43 -7.56 30.06 -7.69
C VAL A 43 -6.37 29.25 -7.21
N VAL A 44 -6.53 28.57 -6.11
CA VAL A 44 -5.50 27.71 -5.55
C VAL A 44 -5.63 26.37 -6.26
N THR A 45 -4.79 26.18 -7.26
CA THR A 45 -4.71 24.94 -8.03
C THR A 45 -4.04 23.86 -7.22
N VAL A 46 -4.66 22.69 -7.12
CA VAL A 46 -4.04 21.52 -6.48
C VAL A 46 -2.97 20.98 -7.43
N ASP A 47 -1.72 20.98 -6.97
CA ASP A 47 -0.63 20.39 -7.75
C ASP A 47 -0.67 18.86 -7.66
N THR A 48 -1.16 18.21 -8.74
CA THR A 48 -1.18 16.75 -8.88
C THR A 48 0.19 16.12 -8.69
N THR A 49 1.26 16.86 -9.01
CA THR A 49 2.65 16.39 -8.88
C THR A 49 3.01 16.22 -7.41
N LEU A 50 2.56 17.10 -6.52
CA LEU A 50 2.80 16.97 -5.08
C LEU A 50 2.13 15.73 -4.51
N VAL A 51 0.87 15.48 -4.89
CA VAL A 51 0.15 14.28 -4.45
C VAL A 51 0.83 13.03 -4.98
N LYS A 52 1.17 12.98 -6.26
CA LYS A 52 1.87 11.85 -6.88
C LYS A 52 3.24 11.60 -6.24
N ASN A 53 4.02 12.66 -6.03
CA ASN A 53 5.36 12.54 -5.45
C ASN A 53 5.32 12.07 -3.99
N SER A 54 4.21 12.27 -3.27
CA SER A 54 4.06 11.75 -1.90
C SER A 54 4.03 10.22 -1.82
N PHE A 55 3.84 9.54 -2.94
CA PHE A 55 3.88 8.08 -3.07
C PHE A 55 5.16 7.58 -3.78
N ALA A 56 5.94 8.47 -4.41
CA ALA A 56 7.04 8.08 -5.31
C ALA A 56 8.20 7.34 -4.62
N ASP A 57 8.41 7.58 -3.33
CA ASP A 57 9.49 6.97 -2.55
C ASP A 57 9.08 5.63 -1.91
N ILE A 58 7.82 5.21 -2.12
CA ILE A 58 7.27 3.96 -1.59
C ILE A 58 7.29 2.93 -2.72
N GLY A 59 8.10 1.90 -2.61
CA GLY A 59 8.14 0.82 -3.60
C GLY A 59 6.93 -0.12 -3.45
N GLU A 60 6.75 -0.65 -2.24
CA GLU A 60 5.71 -1.60 -1.88
C GLU A 60 4.95 -1.08 -0.66
N LEU A 61 3.62 -1.27 -0.63
CA LEU A 61 2.76 -0.89 0.48
C LEU A 61 2.06 -2.13 1.05
N ALA A 62 2.69 -2.81 2.00
CA ALA A 62 2.04 -3.86 2.78
C ALA A 62 1.10 -3.23 3.82
N THR A 63 -0.17 -3.63 3.81
CA THR A 63 -1.20 -3.00 4.65
C THR A 63 -1.89 -3.94 5.62
N GLU A 64 -1.86 -5.24 5.34
CA GLU A 64 -2.47 -6.25 6.20
C GLU A 64 -1.60 -7.49 6.24
N SER A 65 -1.63 -8.22 7.37
CA SER A 65 -0.95 -9.49 7.52
C SER A 65 -1.83 -10.53 8.21
N TYR A 66 -1.66 -11.78 7.78
CA TYR A 66 -2.28 -12.95 8.35
C TYR A 66 -1.20 -13.84 8.96
N ASN A 67 -1.17 -13.92 10.30
CA ASN A 67 -0.27 -14.81 11.01
C ASN A 67 -0.95 -16.16 11.23
N PHE A 68 -0.23 -17.24 10.99
CA PHE A 68 -0.71 -18.60 11.15
C PHE A 68 0.26 -19.48 11.93
N THR A 69 -0.30 -20.49 12.59
CA THR A 69 0.45 -21.61 13.18
C THR A 69 -0.30 -22.86 12.77
N GLN A 70 0.39 -23.79 12.14
CA GLN A 70 -0.20 -25.01 11.61
C GLN A 70 0.62 -26.22 11.98
N VAL A 71 -0.04 -27.39 11.93
CA VAL A 71 0.59 -28.70 12.10
C VAL A 71 0.53 -29.41 10.76
N GLY A 72 1.69 -29.71 10.20
CA GLY A 72 1.84 -30.50 9.00
C GLY A 72 2.20 -31.94 9.30
N LYS A 73 1.64 -32.87 8.55
CA LYS A 73 2.07 -34.27 8.56
C LYS A 73 2.84 -34.52 7.27
N TYR A 74 4.11 -34.85 7.39
CA TYR A 74 4.87 -35.41 6.29
C TYR A 74 4.87 -36.92 6.41
N SER A 75 4.55 -37.64 5.32
CA SER A 75 4.53 -39.10 5.30
C SER A 75 5.20 -39.58 4.02
N GLU A 76 6.25 -40.34 4.15
CA GLU A 76 6.91 -40.99 3.06
C GLU A 76 6.55 -42.49 3.06
N GLU A 77 6.05 -42.98 1.90
CA GLU A 77 5.73 -44.40 1.77
C GLU A 77 6.99 -45.26 1.84
N GLY A 78 6.89 -46.35 2.58
CA GLY A 78 7.99 -47.31 2.70
C GLY A 78 8.28 -48.02 1.36
N THR A 79 9.45 -48.62 1.28
CA THR A 79 9.87 -49.43 0.14
C THR A 79 8.90 -50.59 -0.06
N LYS A 80 8.35 -50.74 -1.28
CA LYS A 80 7.48 -51.86 -1.63
C LYS A 80 8.29 -52.95 -2.34
N VAL A 81 8.27 -54.16 -1.79
CA VAL A 81 8.85 -55.37 -2.41
C VAL A 81 7.73 -56.35 -2.74
N PHE A 82 7.61 -56.76 -3.99
CA PHE A 82 6.49 -57.58 -4.51
C PHE A 82 5.09 -57.07 -4.17
N GLY A 83 4.91 -55.72 -4.13
CA GLY A 83 3.64 -55.08 -3.81
C GLY A 83 3.26 -55.01 -2.33
N MET A 84 4.11 -55.48 -1.44
CA MET A 84 3.97 -55.39 0.02
C MET A 84 4.95 -54.37 0.58
N GLU A 85 4.46 -53.51 1.49
CA GLU A 85 5.33 -52.54 2.21
C GLU A 85 6.25 -53.31 3.16
N VAL A 86 7.52 -52.96 3.11
CA VAL A 86 8.52 -53.48 4.07
C VAL A 86 8.37 -52.71 5.37
N PRO A 87 8.04 -53.36 6.51
CA PRO A 87 7.92 -52.71 7.79
C PRO A 87 9.22 -51.99 8.20
N GLY A 88 9.07 -50.73 8.65
CA GLY A 88 10.21 -49.92 9.12
C GLY A 88 10.97 -49.16 8.04
N THR A 89 10.43 -49.10 6.79
CA THR A 89 11.03 -48.32 5.70
C THR A 89 10.25 -47.03 5.38
N GLY A 90 9.06 -46.84 5.92
CA GLY A 90 8.31 -45.59 5.83
C GLY A 90 8.72 -44.62 6.93
N ALA A 91 8.68 -43.34 6.65
CA ALA A 91 8.93 -42.27 7.62
C ALA A 91 7.69 -41.38 7.74
N HIS A 92 7.34 -41.00 8.96
CA HIS A 92 6.35 -39.94 9.16
C HIS A 92 6.86 -38.94 10.20
N TYR A 93 6.52 -37.69 9.94
CA TYR A 93 6.87 -36.56 10.82
C TYR A 93 5.64 -35.72 11.06
N LEU A 94 5.45 -35.31 12.29
CA LEU A 94 4.54 -34.26 12.68
C LEU A 94 5.36 -33.00 12.90
N ILE A 95 5.09 -31.98 12.11
CA ILE A 95 5.86 -30.73 12.11
C ILE A 95 4.89 -29.61 12.45
N THR A 96 5.22 -28.81 13.45
CA THR A 96 4.55 -27.53 13.71
C THR A 96 5.36 -26.42 13.09
N TYR A 97 4.71 -25.48 12.47
CA TYR A 97 5.34 -24.32 11.87
C TYR A 97 4.42 -23.10 11.96
N SER A 98 5.03 -21.93 12.03
CA SER A 98 4.33 -20.64 12.04
C SER A 98 4.84 -19.77 10.90
N GLY A 99 4.00 -18.86 10.44
CA GLY A 99 4.35 -17.98 9.33
C GLY A 99 3.44 -16.77 9.24
N GLU A 100 3.69 -15.99 8.22
CA GLU A 100 2.97 -14.76 7.91
C GLU A 100 2.68 -14.66 6.42
N VAL A 101 1.46 -14.25 6.09
CA VAL A 101 1.07 -13.85 4.72
C VAL A 101 0.78 -12.36 4.73
N LYS A 102 1.46 -11.60 3.87
CA LYS A 102 1.28 -10.15 3.72
C LYS A 102 0.51 -9.83 2.46
N ALA A 103 -0.37 -8.82 2.55
CA ALA A 103 -1.10 -8.30 1.41
C ALA A 103 -1.05 -6.78 1.35
N GLY A 104 -1.16 -6.25 0.13
CA GLY A 104 -1.07 -4.83 -0.14
C GLY A 104 -0.89 -4.52 -1.62
N VAL A 105 -0.26 -3.38 -1.92
CA VAL A 105 0.05 -2.92 -3.28
C VAL A 105 1.52 -3.16 -3.57
N ALA A 106 1.83 -3.97 -4.58
CA ALA A 106 3.20 -4.35 -4.92
C ALA A 106 4.01 -3.21 -5.56
N ASP A 107 3.37 -2.36 -6.32
CA ASP A 107 4.03 -1.23 -6.99
C ASP A 107 3.21 0.06 -6.83
N VAL A 108 3.58 0.85 -5.84
CA VAL A 108 2.93 2.13 -5.51
C VAL A 108 3.22 3.21 -6.56
N SER A 109 4.28 3.06 -7.37
CA SER A 109 4.61 4.02 -8.42
C SER A 109 3.56 4.09 -9.54
N GLN A 110 2.72 3.08 -9.66
CA GLN A 110 1.61 3.01 -10.62
C GLN A 110 0.36 3.78 -10.18
N ILE A 111 0.35 4.37 -9.00
CA ILE A 111 -0.75 5.22 -8.54
C ILE A 111 -0.91 6.41 -9.48
N GLN A 112 -2.14 6.63 -9.94
CA GLN A 112 -2.52 7.75 -10.78
C GLN A 112 -3.39 8.71 -9.99
N VAL A 113 -3.15 10.01 -10.17
CA VAL A 113 -3.89 11.08 -9.49
C VAL A 113 -4.46 12.02 -10.54
N GLU A 114 -5.76 12.23 -10.49
CA GLU A 114 -6.49 13.16 -11.33
C GLU A 114 -7.23 14.15 -10.45
N VAL A 115 -7.21 15.44 -10.82
CA VAL A 115 -7.89 16.52 -10.11
C VAL A 115 -8.90 17.16 -11.04
N ASP A 116 -10.16 17.11 -10.66
CA ASP A 116 -11.24 17.90 -11.25
C ASP A 116 -11.45 19.16 -10.40
N GLU A 117 -10.87 20.27 -10.83
CA GLU A 117 -10.99 21.55 -10.12
C GLU A 117 -12.42 22.10 -10.15
N ALA A 118 -13.15 21.88 -11.25
CA ALA A 118 -14.51 22.35 -11.39
C ALA A 118 -15.50 21.57 -10.50
N GLY A 119 -15.28 20.25 -10.41
CA GLY A 119 -16.06 19.37 -9.54
C GLY A 119 -15.56 19.30 -8.11
N HIS A 120 -14.40 19.89 -7.80
CA HIS A 120 -13.72 19.76 -6.51
C HIS A 120 -13.51 18.29 -6.10
N VAL A 121 -13.03 17.45 -7.01
CA VAL A 121 -12.78 16.02 -6.78
C VAL A 121 -11.32 15.68 -7.07
N VAL A 122 -10.68 15.00 -6.14
CA VAL A 122 -9.37 14.34 -6.36
C VAL A 122 -9.62 12.85 -6.47
N THR A 123 -9.39 12.28 -7.66
CA THR A 123 -9.50 10.84 -7.90
C THR A 123 -8.11 10.21 -7.87
N VAL A 124 -7.93 9.21 -7.02
CA VAL A 124 -6.70 8.43 -6.92
C VAL A 124 -6.98 7.00 -7.33
N THR A 125 -6.42 6.58 -8.45
CA THR A 125 -6.50 5.21 -8.93
C THR A 125 -5.29 4.43 -8.42
N VAL A 126 -5.56 3.40 -7.63
CA VAL A 126 -4.53 2.55 -7.00
C VAL A 126 -4.51 1.20 -7.72
N PRO A 127 -3.34 0.56 -7.91
CA PRO A 127 -3.25 -0.80 -8.42
C PRO A 127 -4.02 -1.81 -7.57
N ALA A 128 -4.24 -3.01 -8.12
CA ALA A 128 -4.91 -4.08 -7.39
C ALA A 128 -4.12 -4.47 -6.14
N VAL A 129 -4.86 -4.80 -5.09
CA VAL A 129 -4.28 -5.39 -3.88
C VAL A 129 -4.07 -6.88 -4.12
N GLU A 130 -2.89 -7.37 -3.75
CA GLU A 130 -2.48 -8.76 -3.95
C GLU A 130 -1.69 -9.29 -2.75
N VAL A 131 -1.42 -10.60 -2.73
CA VAL A 131 -0.51 -11.20 -1.77
C VAL A 131 0.92 -10.82 -2.16
N LEU A 132 1.61 -10.12 -1.28
CA LEU A 132 2.99 -9.66 -1.48
C LEU A 132 4.01 -10.72 -1.10
N SER A 133 3.72 -11.46 -0.03
CA SER A 133 4.56 -12.57 0.41
C SER A 133 3.76 -13.56 1.27
N ALA A 134 4.15 -14.82 1.18
CA ALA A 134 3.78 -15.86 2.13
C ALA A 134 5.07 -16.52 2.58
N SER A 135 5.33 -16.57 3.87
CA SER A 135 6.59 -17.12 4.39
C SER A 135 6.35 -17.87 5.70
N ILE A 136 7.05 -18.98 5.84
CA ILE A 136 7.16 -19.73 7.11
C ILE A 136 8.45 -19.29 7.80
N ASP A 137 8.37 -19.02 9.11
CA ASP A 137 9.55 -18.76 9.92
C ASP A 137 10.33 -20.07 10.13
N PRO A 138 11.53 -20.23 9.57
CA PRO A 138 12.32 -21.44 9.74
C PRO A 138 12.66 -21.75 11.22
N ALA A 139 12.72 -20.72 12.08
CA ALA A 139 13.00 -20.88 13.50
C ALA A 139 11.80 -21.44 14.28
N SER A 140 10.59 -21.36 13.70
CA SER A 140 9.36 -21.88 14.30
C SER A 140 9.09 -23.34 13.98
N VAL A 141 9.91 -23.95 13.14
CA VAL A 141 9.73 -25.35 12.69
C VAL A 141 10.16 -26.32 13.81
N GLU A 142 9.19 -26.99 14.41
CA GLU A 142 9.41 -27.98 15.46
C GLU A 142 8.88 -29.34 15.01
N THR A 143 9.66 -30.38 15.24
CA THR A 143 9.29 -31.77 14.92
C THR A 143 8.88 -32.49 16.20
N TYR A 144 7.66 -33.01 16.24
CA TYR A 144 7.10 -33.63 17.45
C TYR A 144 7.13 -35.16 17.45
N ASP A 145 7.03 -35.79 16.29
CA ASP A 145 7.02 -37.25 16.19
C ASP A 145 7.89 -37.67 15.02
N GLN A 146 8.86 -38.55 15.31
CA GLN A 146 9.75 -39.14 14.32
C GLN A 146 9.62 -40.64 14.41
N SER A 147 9.06 -41.29 13.40
CA SER A 147 9.29 -42.70 13.20
C SER A 147 10.62 -42.89 12.46
N PHE A 148 11.57 -43.54 13.09
CA PHE A 148 12.89 -43.79 12.53
C PHE A 148 12.78 -44.79 11.36
N SER A 149 13.17 -44.38 10.16
CA SER A 149 13.46 -45.25 9.03
C SER A 149 14.99 -45.47 8.98
N ILE A 150 15.42 -46.70 8.95
CA ILE A 150 16.87 -47.05 8.83
C ILE A 150 17.35 -46.80 7.38
N VAL A 151 16.42 -46.66 6.42
CA VAL A 151 16.71 -46.63 4.98
C VAL A 151 16.45 -45.28 4.33
N ASN A 152 15.51 -44.50 4.84
CA ASN A 152 15.15 -43.19 4.27
C ASN A 152 15.61 -42.06 5.22
N GLN A 153 16.67 -41.38 4.83
CA GLN A 153 17.08 -40.13 5.45
C GLN A 153 16.39 -39.00 4.69
N ILE A 154 15.75 -38.09 5.44
CA ILE A 154 15.14 -36.86 4.84
C ILE A 154 16.23 -36.08 4.16
N GLU A 155 16.02 -35.77 2.89
CA GLU A 155 16.85 -34.82 2.16
C GLU A 155 16.37 -33.38 2.43
N VAL A 156 17.30 -32.43 2.50
CA VAL A 156 16.97 -30.99 2.67
C VAL A 156 16.00 -30.50 1.58
N GLY A 157 16.07 -31.09 0.38
CA GLY A 157 15.19 -30.81 -0.73
C GLY A 157 13.71 -31.09 -0.43
N ASP A 158 13.43 -32.18 0.29
CA ASP A 158 12.05 -32.58 0.62
C ASP A 158 11.40 -31.59 1.59
N VAL A 159 12.19 -31.11 2.58
CA VAL A 159 11.73 -30.13 3.55
C VAL A 159 11.43 -28.79 2.85
N THR A 160 12.30 -28.34 1.94
CA THR A 160 12.08 -27.08 1.22
C THR A 160 10.85 -27.14 0.31
N THR A 161 10.64 -28.25 -0.38
CA THR A 161 9.44 -28.45 -1.21
C THR A 161 8.17 -28.48 -0.36
N PHE A 162 8.20 -29.21 0.77
CA PHE A 162 7.08 -29.22 1.71
C PHE A 162 6.76 -27.82 2.24
N LEU A 163 7.75 -27.03 2.65
CA LEU A 163 7.51 -25.67 3.14
C LEU A 163 6.93 -24.78 2.06
N ALA A 164 7.42 -24.84 0.82
CA ALA A 164 6.88 -24.06 -0.30
C ALA A 164 5.40 -24.38 -0.60
N GLU A 165 5.02 -25.66 -0.54
CA GLU A 165 3.62 -26.08 -0.67
C GLU A 165 2.76 -25.52 0.48
N ARG A 166 3.29 -25.47 1.70
CA ARG A 166 2.59 -24.95 2.87
C ARG A 166 2.44 -23.43 2.81
N GLU A 167 3.43 -22.71 2.30
CA GLU A 167 3.35 -21.26 2.05
C GLU A 167 2.23 -20.93 1.05
N THR A 168 2.14 -21.69 -0.04
CA THR A 168 1.06 -21.53 -1.02
C THR A 168 -0.31 -21.81 -0.37
N ALA A 169 -0.44 -22.92 0.34
CA ALA A 169 -1.69 -23.25 1.04
C ALA A 169 -2.09 -22.20 2.10
N ALA A 170 -1.11 -21.62 2.80
CA ALA A 170 -1.35 -20.55 3.76
C ALA A 170 -1.83 -19.25 3.08
N ALA A 171 -1.28 -18.93 1.90
CA ALA A 171 -1.75 -17.80 1.09
C ALA A 171 -3.22 -18.00 0.68
N ASP A 172 -3.59 -19.17 0.15
CA ASP A 172 -4.96 -19.48 -0.23
C ASP A 172 -5.92 -19.41 0.97
N GLU A 173 -5.50 -19.95 2.13
CA GLU A 173 -6.27 -19.87 3.36
C GLU A 173 -6.46 -18.43 3.80
N ALA A 174 -5.41 -17.61 3.80
CA ALA A 174 -5.47 -16.20 4.19
C ALA A 174 -6.43 -15.41 3.28
N ILE A 175 -6.39 -15.65 1.97
CA ILE A 175 -7.30 -15.04 1.01
C ILE A 175 -8.75 -15.49 1.31
N SER A 176 -8.99 -16.77 1.51
CA SER A 176 -10.33 -17.29 1.85
C SER A 176 -10.89 -16.71 3.14
N LYS A 177 -10.03 -16.26 4.05
CA LYS A 177 -10.37 -15.57 5.30
C LYS A 177 -10.49 -14.04 5.15
N GLY A 178 -10.46 -13.53 3.92
CA GLY A 178 -10.70 -12.12 3.60
C GLY A 178 -9.48 -11.23 3.81
N LEU A 179 -8.26 -11.76 3.68
CA LEU A 179 -7.03 -10.95 3.79
C LEU A 179 -7.02 -9.81 2.78
N LEU A 180 -7.36 -10.08 1.51
CA LEU A 180 -7.35 -9.08 0.44
C LEU A 180 -8.40 -7.99 0.65
N ASP A 181 -9.60 -8.34 1.10
CA ASP A 181 -10.66 -7.36 1.40
C ASP A 181 -10.24 -6.40 2.51
N LYS A 182 -9.62 -6.93 3.58
CA LYS A 182 -9.10 -6.10 4.67
C LYS A 182 -7.96 -5.20 4.19
N ALA A 183 -7.03 -5.76 3.42
CA ALA A 183 -5.92 -4.99 2.85
C ALA A 183 -6.43 -3.86 1.95
N GLN A 184 -7.46 -4.12 1.11
CA GLN A 184 -8.09 -3.13 0.26
C GLN A 184 -8.67 -1.96 1.07
N GLY A 185 -9.43 -2.26 2.13
CA GLY A 185 -9.96 -1.21 3.01
C GLY A 185 -8.86 -0.39 3.70
N ARG A 186 -7.75 -1.03 4.08
CA ARG A 186 -6.59 -0.34 4.66
C ARG A 186 -5.87 0.55 3.66
N VAL A 187 -5.67 0.07 2.42
CA VAL A 187 -5.09 0.86 1.33
C VAL A 187 -5.94 2.12 1.08
N GLU A 188 -7.25 1.97 0.97
CA GLU A 188 -8.18 3.09 0.77
C GLU A 188 -8.03 4.14 1.88
N ASP A 189 -8.02 3.71 3.15
CA ASP A 189 -7.88 4.58 4.30
C ASP A 189 -6.53 5.32 4.32
N ILE A 190 -5.44 4.61 4.01
CA ILE A 190 -4.08 5.18 3.99
C ILE A 190 -3.98 6.22 2.87
N VAL A 191 -4.43 5.88 1.66
CA VAL A 191 -4.39 6.78 0.50
C VAL A 191 -5.24 8.02 0.75
N LYS A 192 -6.46 7.88 1.28
CA LYS A 192 -7.30 9.03 1.65
C LYS A 192 -6.62 9.95 2.65
N LYS A 193 -6.03 9.39 3.70
CA LYS A 193 -5.32 10.17 4.71
C LYS A 193 -4.10 10.89 4.14
N GLN A 194 -3.33 10.19 3.30
CA GLN A 194 -2.15 10.79 2.66
C GLN A 194 -2.53 11.96 1.75
N VAL A 195 -3.53 11.77 0.88
CA VAL A 195 -4.02 12.85 0.00
C VAL A 195 -4.56 14.03 0.81
N THR A 196 -5.36 13.74 1.84
CA THR A 196 -5.90 14.79 2.73
C THR A 196 -4.77 15.57 3.42
N ALA A 197 -3.71 14.90 3.85
CA ALA A 197 -2.55 15.54 4.47
C ALA A 197 -1.79 16.44 3.48
N VAL A 198 -1.65 16.00 2.21
CA VAL A 198 -1.00 16.79 1.16
C VAL A 198 -1.84 18.02 0.79
N LEU A 199 -3.18 17.89 0.74
CA LEU A 199 -4.10 18.99 0.47
C LEU A 199 -4.13 20.03 1.61
N GLY A 200 -3.81 19.64 2.84
CA GLY A 200 -3.77 20.53 4.00
C GLY A 200 -5.10 21.26 4.23
N GLU A 201 -5.05 22.59 4.29
CA GLU A 201 -6.23 23.44 4.54
C GLU A 201 -7.30 23.33 3.40
N GLN A 202 -6.89 22.91 2.22
CA GLN A 202 -7.77 22.75 1.06
C GLN A 202 -8.55 21.44 1.07
N ALA A 203 -8.15 20.48 1.92
CA ALA A 203 -8.82 19.18 1.99
C ALA A 203 -10.34 19.29 2.23
N SER A 204 -10.78 20.34 2.94
CA SER A 204 -12.21 20.61 3.17
C SER A 204 -12.99 21.02 1.92
N LYS A 205 -12.31 21.43 0.85
CA LYS A 205 -12.92 21.88 -0.41
C LYS A 205 -13.01 20.78 -1.44
N TYR A 206 -12.26 19.68 -1.27
CA TYR A 206 -12.18 18.60 -2.23
C TYR A 206 -12.73 17.30 -1.66
N GLU A 207 -13.48 16.58 -2.49
CA GLU A 207 -13.83 15.17 -2.23
C GLU A 207 -12.68 14.29 -2.71
N VAL A 208 -12.12 13.46 -1.82
CA VAL A 208 -11.09 12.48 -2.18
C VAL A 208 -11.75 11.15 -2.49
N ARG A 209 -11.65 10.73 -3.76
CA ARG A 209 -12.18 9.46 -4.25
C ARG A 209 -11.05 8.50 -4.58
N VAL A 210 -11.01 7.36 -3.90
CA VAL A 210 -10.04 6.30 -4.17
C VAL A 210 -10.72 5.21 -4.99
N VAL A 211 -10.09 4.85 -6.11
CA VAL A 211 -10.57 3.80 -7.02
C VAL A 211 -9.59 2.63 -6.95
N LEU A 212 -10.08 1.49 -6.48
CA LEU A 212 -9.34 0.24 -6.44
C LEU A 212 -10.05 -0.77 -7.36
N PRO A 213 -9.31 -1.44 -8.25
CA PRO A 213 -9.87 -2.57 -8.98
C PRO A 213 -10.18 -3.71 -7.99
N PRO A 214 -11.11 -4.60 -8.35
CA PRO A 214 -11.33 -5.80 -7.54
C PRO A 214 -10.04 -6.61 -7.45
N PRO A 215 -9.81 -7.34 -6.35
CA PRO A 215 -8.68 -8.25 -6.24
C PRO A 215 -8.67 -9.24 -7.40
N PRO A 216 -7.49 -9.69 -7.84
CA PRO A 216 -7.41 -10.66 -8.93
C PRO A 216 -8.21 -11.91 -8.57
N ALA A 217 -9.01 -12.37 -9.54
CA ALA A 217 -9.74 -13.64 -9.40
C ALA A 217 -8.73 -14.81 -9.34
N GLN A 218 -8.97 -15.70 -8.41
CA GLN A 218 -8.17 -16.91 -8.21
C GLN A 218 -8.60 -18.01 -9.15
#